data_8dab0312a3e3b2d68abb977e368c0d80
#
_entry.id   8dab0312a3e3b2d68abb977e368c0d80
#
_cell.length_a   1.000
_cell.length_b   1.000
_cell.length_c   1.000
_cell.angle_alpha   90.00
_cell.angle_beta   90.00
_cell.angle_gamma   90.00
#
_symmetry.space_group_name_H-M   'P 1'
#
loop_
_entity.id
_entity.type
_entity.pdbx_description
1 polymer ?
#
loop_
_entity_poly.entity_id
_entity_poly.type
_entity_poly.pdbx_seq_one_letter_code
_entity_poly.pdbx_strand_id
1 'polypeptide(L)'
;MRHRLFIPAATALLIALTACTQDELAEGTLPEGEYPAVIRACGLSVEATPQAAPSTRATVDGDWQGVQTVALKMGDAVKEYTVTATDADGYKSATLSRESDPHYWTSRDPITVSAWCPLDNTDITRMPAVKVAEDQSTLAAFQGSDFISAIDQTVTFSDPKLTFTHRTARVAIELKPGTGFTSVDGATVSLVSLSTDNENPTAINTYHASGNSYEALTAPQTVAKGEPFIRVELGGGNFYFRPQNDVVLEAGNRYTYTVKVNATGLTLEGCTIGGWEPGQGESGAAEDLGYNYDTTTKTYMVYNADGLLAWAEAAQSDLSFNCTLTADIDLTGKKWTPIGKGTTSESGYQGTFDGQGHRITGLAITTDNPQGESAALFGGIGGNGEVKNLQLVDVDYDVRQNGVAGGIAMSNYGTITACSVTGDISATGGYVGGIASSNSGSIIGCWFDGNLTSGLGNGGIAALNYSTITACFYGGNAGQGATNQGGTVDVTKVDGVIVKWQTAVDGMNPALTGNDYQWALGTDGLPVLQKKQ
;
A
#
# COMPACT_ATOMS: atom_id res chain seq x y z
N MET A 1 41.27 12.31 73.56
CA MET A 1 40.40 13.08 72.64
C MET A 1 39.60 12.06 71.83
N ARG A 2 38.28 11.95 72.08
CA ARG A 2 37.42 10.94 71.43
C ARG A 2 36.72 11.61 70.21
N HIS A 3 37.06 11.19 69.00
CA HIS A 3 36.29 11.53 67.81
C HIS A 3 35.07 10.60 67.71
N ARG A 4 33.88 11.20 67.71
CA ARG A 4 32.61 10.51 67.44
C ARG A 4 32.36 10.58 65.93
N LEU A 5 32.30 9.43 65.31
CA LEU A 5 31.77 9.25 63.96
C LEU A 5 30.24 9.28 64.04
N PHE A 6 29.60 10.19 63.28
CA PHE A 6 28.17 10.17 63.02
C PHE A 6 27.94 9.30 61.76
N ILE A 7 27.18 8.25 61.92
CA ILE A 7 26.59 7.45 60.81
C ILE A 7 25.14 7.90 60.69
N PRO A 8 24.65 8.32 59.51
CA PRO A 8 23.24 8.51 59.32
C PRO A 8 22.57 7.14 59.16
N ALA A 9 21.64 6.86 60.05
CA ALA A 9 20.77 5.69 59.95
C ALA A 9 19.74 5.88 58.86
N ALA A 10 19.83 5.10 57.79
CA ALA A 10 18.75 4.89 56.86
C ALA A 10 17.68 4.05 57.58
N THR A 11 16.57 4.64 57.88
CA THR A 11 15.43 3.96 58.51
C THR A 11 14.67 3.23 57.41
N ALA A 12 14.98 1.95 57.24
CA ALA A 12 14.08 1.04 56.50
C ALA A 12 12.85 0.78 57.40
N LEU A 13 11.72 1.31 56.99
CA LEU A 13 10.44 1.03 57.64
C LEU A 13 9.97 -0.36 57.25
N LEU A 14 10.39 -1.36 58.05
CA LEU A 14 9.84 -2.71 57.97
C LEU A 14 8.51 -2.69 58.71
N ILE A 15 7.39 -2.73 58.02
CA ILE A 15 6.07 -2.92 58.62
C ILE A 15 6.00 -4.39 59.06
N ALA A 16 6.34 -4.65 60.30
CA ALA A 16 6.02 -5.91 60.97
C ALA A 16 4.52 -5.94 61.26
N LEU A 17 3.80 -6.80 60.57
CA LEU A 17 2.43 -7.17 60.94
C LEU A 17 2.49 -7.95 62.26
N THR A 18 2.40 -7.24 63.37
CA THR A 18 2.04 -7.85 64.67
C THR A 18 0.54 -8.06 64.66
N ALA A 19 0.13 -9.33 64.79
CA ALA A 19 -1.23 -9.69 65.05
C ALA A 19 -1.67 -9.02 66.36
N CYS A 20 -2.54 -8.04 66.30
CA CYS A 20 -3.29 -7.53 67.43
C CYS A 20 -4.73 -8.04 67.37
N THR A 21 -5.12 -8.61 68.48
CA THR A 21 -6.43 -9.08 68.95
C THR A 21 -7.61 -8.31 68.35
N GLN A 22 -8.63 -9.09 67.99
CA GLN A 22 -9.98 -8.63 67.59
C GLN A 22 -10.51 -7.60 68.58
N ASP A 23 -10.47 -6.34 68.18
CA ASP A 23 -11.43 -5.34 68.64
C ASP A 23 -12.47 -5.16 67.51
N GLU A 24 -13.74 -5.29 67.80
CA GLU A 24 -14.86 -5.10 66.88
C GLU A 24 -14.89 -3.66 66.41
N LEU A 25 -14.08 -3.32 65.40
CA LEU A 25 -14.28 -2.10 64.62
C LEU A 25 -15.49 -2.33 63.71
N ALA A 26 -16.42 -1.41 63.70
CA ALA A 26 -17.59 -1.43 62.82
C ALA A 26 -17.13 -1.75 61.40
N GLU A 27 -17.86 -2.63 60.69
CA GLU A 27 -17.59 -2.93 59.28
C GLU A 27 -17.47 -1.60 58.49
N GLY A 28 -16.34 -1.44 57.74
CA GLY A 28 -16.09 -0.25 56.91
C GLY A 28 -15.18 0.81 57.55
N THR A 29 -14.93 0.84 58.86
CA THR A 29 -14.05 1.84 59.47
C THR A 29 -12.58 1.46 59.48
N LEU A 30 -11.67 2.42 59.22
CA LEU A 30 -10.24 2.27 59.39
C LEU A 30 -9.85 2.69 60.81
N PRO A 31 -8.80 2.03 61.42
CA PRO A 31 -8.21 2.52 62.66
C PRO A 31 -7.72 3.97 62.52
N GLU A 32 -7.48 4.63 63.67
CA GLU A 32 -6.93 5.98 63.68
C GLU A 32 -5.54 5.99 63.02
N GLY A 33 -5.36 6.80 61.95
CA GLY A 33 -4.12 6.90 61.18
C GLY A 33 -4.32 7.33 59.74
N GLU A 34 -3.22 7.64 59.04
CA GLU A 34 -3.22 7.95 57.62
C GLU A 34 -2.87 6.70 56.83
N TYR A 35 -3.70 6.38 55.83
CA TYR A 35 -3.53 5.18 54.99
C TYR A 35 -3.35 5.63 53.54
N PRO A 36 -2.10 5.91 53.08
CA PRO A 36 -1.83 6.30 51.71
C PRO A 36 -2.21 5.18 50.75
N ALA A 37 -2.84 5.53 49.65
CA ALA A 37 -3.22 4.59 48.59
C ALA A 37 -1.96 4.14 47.84
N VAL A 38 -1.63 2.86 47.96
CA VAL A 38 -0.62 2.15 47.17
C VAL A 38 -1.37 1.10 46.37
N ILE A 39 -1.33 1.20 45.05
CA ILE A 39 -2.14 0.39 44.14
C ILE A 39 -1.26 -0.56 43.36
N ARG A 40 -1.65 -1.83 43.26
CA ARG A 40 -1.01 -2.80 42.36
C ARG A 40 -1.58 -2.68 40.95
N ALA A 41 -0.74 -2.50 39.96
CA ALA A 41 -1.09 -2.50 38.55
C ALA A 41 -0.70 -3.83 37.88
N CYS A 42 -1.57 -4.35 37.00
CA CYS A 42 -1.35 -5.57 36.21
C CYS A 42 -2.19 -5.54 34.92
N GLY A 43 -2.21 -6.64 34.16
CA GLY A 43 -3.15 -6.86 33.07
C GLY A 43 -2.66 -6.46 31.68
N LEU A 44 -1.39 -6.04 31.52
CA LEU A 44 -0.81 -5.73 30.22
C LEU A 44 -0.36 -6.98 29.46
N SER A 45 -0.10 -8.10 30.17
CA SER A 45 0.27 -9.38 29.56
C SER A 45 -0.80 -10.45 29.84
N VAL A 46 -1.12 -11.25 28.83
CA VAL A 46 -1.77 -12.54 28.97
C VAL A 46 -0.66 -13.59 29.07
N GLU A 47 -0.80 -14.60 29.93
CA GLU A 47 0.23 -15.62 30.16
C GLU A 47 0.65 -16.28 28.84
N ALA A 48 1.85 -16.00 28.35
CA ALA A 48 2.46 -16.66 27.21
C ALA A 48 3.84 -17.22 27.57
N THR A 49 4.16 -18.37 26.99
CA THR A 49 5.41 -19.10 27.14
C THR A 49 6.65 -18.26 26.85
N PRO A 50 7.75 -18.45 27.61
CA PRO A 50 8.92 -17.59 27.52
C PRO A 50 9.70 -17.85 26.24
N GLN A 51 9.80 -16.84 25.38
CA GLN A 51 10.82 -16.77 24.34
C GLN A 51 11.76 -15.62 24.68
N ALA A 52 13.01 -15.96 24.92
CA ALA A 52 14.04 -15.04 25.34
C ALA A 52 14.35 -14.00 24.28
N ALA A 53 14.15 -12.73 24.59
CA ALA A 53 14.74 -11.60 23.87
C ALA A 53 15.21 -10.54 24.87
N PRO A 54 16.34 -9.86 24.61
CA PRO A 54 16.93 -8.93 25.56
C PRO A 54 16.26 -7.56 25.53
N SER A 55 15.72 -7.19 26.62
CA SER A 55 15.82 -5.99 27.45
C SER A 55 15.95 -4.61 26.81
N THR A 56 14.87 -4.04 26.36
CA THR A 56 14.37 -2.69 26.76
C THR A 56 12.87 -2.77 26.64
N ARG A 57 12.22 -3.01 27.78
CA ARG A 57 10.81 -3.42 27.80
C ARG A 57 9.93 -2.25 28.14
N ALA A 58 8.78 -2.18 27.50
CA ALA A 58 7.71 -1.25 27.77
C ALA A 58 6.38 -1.99 27.73
N THR A 59 5.30 -1.31 28.06
CA THR A 59 3.95 -1.85 28.04
C THR A 59 3.60 -2.59 26.73
N VAL A 60 4.16 -2.17 25.60
CA VAL A 60 3.99 -2.82 24.28
C VAL A 60 4.34 -4.31 24.29
N ASP A 61 5.31 -4.73 25.13
CA ASP A 61 5.70 -6.13 25.28
C ASP A 61 4.99 -6.82 26.46
N GLY A 62 3.95 -6.17 27.00
CA GLY A 62 3.13 -6.72 28.06
C GLY A 62 3.75 -6.61 29.46
N ASP A 63 4.73 -5.70 29.66
CA ASP A 63 5.35 -5.49 30.97
C ASP A 63 5.41 -4.00 31.37
N TRP A 64 5.72 -3.76 32.64
CA TRP A 64 5.74 -2.44 33.26
C TRP A 64 7.12 -1.78 33.26
N GLN A 65 8.13 -2.43 32.72
CA GLN A 65 9.48 -1.86 32.68
C GLN A 65 9.51 -0.69 31.68
N GLY A 66 9.88 0.48 32.14
CA GLY A 66 9.92 1.69 31.32
C GLY A 66 8.77 2.67 31.53
N VAL A 67 7.64 2.24 32.10
CA VAL A 67 6.58 3.15 32.55
C VAL A 67 7.02 3.80 33.86
N GLN A 68 7.15 5.12 33.88
CA GLN A 68 7.63 5.86 35.02
C GLN A 68 6.52 6.42 35.89
N THR A 69 5.46 6.90 35.25
CA THR A 69 4.34 7.57 35.93
C THR A 69 3.00 7.22 35.28
N VAL A 70 1.96 7.27 36.10
CA VAL A 70 0.55 7.21 35.67
C VAL A 70 -0.26 8.30 36.36
N ALA A 71 -1.29 8.79 35.72
CA ALA A 71 -2.33 9.57 36.38
C ALA A 71 -3.26 8.60 37.13
N LEU A 72 -3.52 8.85 38.41
CA LEU A 72 -4.45 8.09 39.25
C LEU A 72 -5.57 8.99 39.74
N LYS A 73 -6.80 8.63 39.38
CA LYS A 73 -8.01 9.30 39.83
C LYS A 73 -8.67 8.50 40.94
N MET A 74 -8.91 9.14 42.08
CA MET A 74 -9.63 8.60 43.23
C MET A 74 -10.60 9.66 43.72
N GLY A 75 -11.92 9.42 43.62
CA GLY A 75 -12.92 10.46 43.76
C GLY A 75 -12.79 11.50 42.64
N ASP A 76 -12.83 12.78 43.00
CA ASP A 76 -12.71 13.89 42.04
C ASP A 76 -11.27 14.33 41.80
N ALA A 77 -10.31 13.85 42.58
CA ALA A 77 -8.91 14.25 42.49
C ALA A 77 -8.12 13.31 41.59
N VAL A 78 -7.26 13.88 40.76
CA VAL A 78 -6.27 13.17 39.94
C VAL A 78 -4.88 13.56 40.39
N LYS A 79 -4.03 12.59 40.64
CA LYS A 79 -2.63 12.80 41.05
C LYS A 79 -1.70 11.92 40.21
N GLU A 80 -0.50 12.41 39.99
CA GLU A 80 0.56 11.64 39.35
C GLU A 80 1.14 10.64 40.37
N TYR A 81 1.22 9.39 39.96
CA TYR A 81 1.80 8.29 40.75
C TYR A 81 3.04 7.74 40.06
N THR A 82 4.06 7.47 40.83
CA THR A 82 5.28 6.77 40.39
C THR A 82 4.98 5.30 40.20
N VAL A 83 5.47 4.73 39.10
CA VAL A 83 5.37 3.31 38.79
C VAL A 83 6.67 2.62 39.14
N THR A 84 6.59 1.59 40.01
CA THR A 84 7.70 0.72 40.33
C THR A 84 7.36 -0.69 39.86
N ALA A 85 7.99 -1.08 38.74
CA ALA A 85 7.78 -2.40 38.14
C ALA A 85 8.37 -3.51 39.03
N THR A 86 7.69 -4.65 39.09
CA THR A 86 8.06 -5.79 39.98
C THR A 86 8.98 -6.75 39.22
N ASP A 87 10.26 -6.79 39.59
CA ASP A 87 11.25 -7.67 38.94
C ASP A 87 10.96 -9.16 39.20
N ALA A 88 10.46 -9.49 40.39
CA ALA A 88 10.21 -10.87 40.80
C ALA A 88 9.21 -11.65 39.93
N ASP A 89 8.31 -10.96 39.20
CA ASP A 89 7.34 -11.56 38.28
C ASP A 89 7.67 -11.29 36.81
N GLY A 90 8.89 -10.84 36.50
CA GLY A 90 9.33 -10.48 35.16
C GLY A 90 8.67 -9.20 34.65
N TYR A 91 8.38 -8.27 35.57
CA TYR A 91 7.78 -6.97 35.31
C TYR A 91 6.30 -7.02 34.84
N LYS A 92 5.60 -8.11 35.06
CA LYS A 92 4.18 -8.26 34.71
C LYS A 92 3.24 -7.48 35.62
N SER A 93 3.73 -7.00 36.75
CA SER A 93 3.00 -6.09 37.64
C SER A 93 3.86 -4.93 38.11
N ALA A 94 3.20 -3.89 38.60
CA ALA A 94 3.86 -2.73 39.16
C ALA A 94 3.12 -2.24 40.41
N THR A 95 3.85 -1.49 41.25
CA THR A 95 3.28 -0.74 42.36
C THR A 95 3.17 0.74 41.97
N LEU A 96 1.99 1.29 42.11
CA LEU A 96 1.70 2.71 41.95
C LEU A 96 1.75 3.36 43.33
N SER A 97 2.67 4.31 43.53
CA SER A 97 2.85 4.98 44.82
C SER A 97 3.17 6.45 44.65
N ARG A 98 2.88 7.24 45.67
CA ARG A 98 3.20 8.67 45.73
C ARG A 98 3.64 9.04 47.13
N GLU A 99 4.86 9.58 47.29
CA GLU A 99 5.44 9.92 48.57
C GLU A 99 4.87 11.21 49.18
N SER A 100 4.64 12.22 48.34
CA SER A 100 4.15 13.52 48.80
C SER A 100 2.71 13.72 48.34
N ASP A 101 1.83 14.03 49.30
CA ASP A 101 0.41 14.27 49.03
C ASP A 101 -0.27 13.12 48.27
N PRO A 102 -0.22 11.86 48.74
CA PRO A 102 -0.93 10.74 48.11
C PRO A 102 -2.45 10.89 48.24
N HIS A 103 -3.18 10.01 47.54
CA HIS A 103 -4.56 9.73 47.94
C HIS A 103 -4.58 8.92 49.22
N TYR A 104 -5.62 9.08 50.06
CA TYR A 104 -5.76 8.34 51.29
C TYR A 104 -7.06 7.53 51.29
N TRP A 105 -6.99 6.34 51.83
CA TRP A 105 -8.17 5.55 52.14
C TRP A 105 -8.90 6.19 53.32
N THR A 106 -10.20 6.41 53.16
CA THR A 106 -11.05 6.99 54.20
C THR A 106 -11.95 5.96 54.87
N SER A 107 -12.13 4.80 54.24
CA SER A 107 -12.88 3.66 54.77
C SER A 107 -12.32 2.36 54.14
N ARG A 108 -12.86 1.22 54.60
CA ARG A 108 -12.59 -0.10 53.97
C ARG A 108 -13.57 -0.42 52.85
N ASP A 109 -14.55 0.45 52.61
CA ASP A 109 -15.53 0.24 51.56
C ASP A 109 -14.88 0.24 50.18
N PRO A 110 -15.43 -0.52 49.22
CA PRO A 110 -14.96 -0.48 47.86
C PRO A 110 -15.08 0.94 47.26
N ILE A 111 -14.06 1.36 46.53
CA ILE A 111 -14.03 2.68 45.85
C ILE A 111 -13.78 2.50 44.35
N THR A 112 -14.23 3.44 43.58
CA THR A 112 -13.96 3.50 42.13
C THR A 112 -12.68 4.27 41.88
N VAL A 113 -11.75 3.65 41.13
CA VAL A 113 -10.45 4.23 40.78
C VAL A 113 -10.25 4.11 39.27
N SER A 114 -9.69 5.15 38.68
CA SER A 114 -9.23 5.15 37.29
C SER A 114 -7.77 5.54 37.22
N ALA A 115 -7.03 4.96 36.26
CA ALA A 115 -5.65 5.35 36.00
C ALA A 115 -5.32 5.26 34.51
N TRP A 116 -4.37 6.08 34.03
CA TRP A 116 -3.96 6.09 32.64
C TRP A 116 -2.51 6.55 32.42
N CYS A 117 -1.94 6.14 31.32
CA CYS A 117 -0.64 6.56 30.80
C CYS A 117 -0.75 6.62 29.26
N PRO A 118 -0.13 7.62 28.59
CA PRO A 118 0.62 8.75 29.15
C PRO A 118 -0.28 9.77 29.86
N LEU A 119 0.36 10.68 30.60
CA LEU A 119 -0.30 11.82 31.21
C LEU A 119 -0.53 12.92 30.16
N ASP A 120 -1.60 13.71 30.32
CA ASP A 120 -1.72 14.99 29.63
C ASP A 120 -0.86 16.02 30.39
N ASN A 121 0.20 16.50 29.73
CA ASN A 121 1.12 17.46 30.36
C ASN A 121 0.50 18.86 30.56
N THR A 122 -0.65 19.12 29.93
CA THR A 122 -1.37 20.40 30.06
C THR A 122 -2.46 20.34 31.12
N ASP A 123 -3.08 19.18 31.27
CA ASP A 123 -4.16 18.95 32.25
C ASP A 123 -4.19 17.47 32.68
N ILE A 124 -3.50 17.16 33.78
CA ILE A 124 -3.43 15.81 34.32
C ILE A 124 -4.80 15.22 34.68
N THR A 125 -5.82 16.07 34.88
CA THR A 125 -7.17 15.60 35.24
C THR A 125 -7.92 14.97 34.07
N ARG A 126 -7.39 15.13 32.85
CA ARG A 126 -7.95 14.58 31.61
C ARG A 126 -7.11 13.41 31.11
N MET A 127 -7.79 12.32 30.80
CA MET A 127 -7.17 11.25 30.05
C MET A 127 -7.01 11.70 28.60
N PRO A 128 -5.78 11.73 28.03
CA PRO A 128 -5.57 12.19 26.66
C PRO A 128 -6.24 11.25 25.65
N ALA A 129 -6.66 11.81 24.51
CA ALA A 129 -7.01 11.01 23.33
C ALA A 129 -5.80 10.22 22.84
N VAL A 130 -6.03 9.06 22.24
CA VAL A 130 -4.93 8.27 21.67
C VAL A 130 -4.34 9.01 20.49
N LYS A 131 -3.04 9.27 20.56
CA LYS A 131 -2.26 9.89 19.49
C LYS A 131 -0.89 9.21 19.40
N VAL A 132 -0.67 8.47 18.33
CA VAL A 132 0.59 7.75 18.10
C VAL A 132 1.58 8.60 17.29
N ALA A 133 2.87 8.28 17.36
CA ALA A 133 3.87 8.94 16.52
C ALA A 133 3.70 8.52 15.04
N GLU A 134 3.90 9.46 14.12
CA GLU A 134 3.98 9.18 12.68
C GLU A 134 5.22 8.34 12.34
N ASP A 135 6.35 8.69 12.92
CA ASP A 135 7.58 7.93 12.79
C ASP A 135 7.81 7.08 14.03
N GLN A 136 7.51 5.79 13.93
CA GLN A 136 7.77 4.77 14.95
C GLN A 136 9.00 3.92 14.59
N SER A 137 9.88 4.36 13.70
CA SER A 137 11.04 3.58 13.26
C SER A 137 12.05 3.30 14.38
N THR A 138 12.03 4.08 15.46
CA THR A 138 12.84 3.84 16.65
C THR A 138 12.05 3.12 17.74
N LEU A 139 12.73 2.27 18.52
CA LEU A 139 12.10 1.57 19.64
C LEU A 139 11.43 2.54 20.63
N ALA A 140 12.06 3.67 20.92
CA ALA A 140 11.51 4.66 21.85
C ALA A 140 10.22 5.30 21.32
N ALA A 141 10.15 5.63 20.02
CA ALA A 141 8.95 6.20 19.41
C ALA A 141 7.81 5.17 19.31
N PHE A 142 8.14 3.92 18.97
CA PHE A 142 7.19 2.81 18.96
C PHE A 142 6.61 2.58 20.36
N GLN A 143 7.45 2.42 21.38
CA GLN A 143 7.03 2.24 22.76
C GLN A 143 6.29 3.45 23.33
N GLY A 144 6.74 4.66 23.00
CA GLY A 144 6.09 5.91 23.42
C GLY A 144 4.73 6.16 22.79
N SER A 145 4.36 5.38 21.77
CA SER A 145 3.04 5.43 21.12
C SER A 145 1.99 4.56 21.83
N ASP A 146 2.34 3.83 22.88
CA ASP A 146 1.39 3.00 23.61
C ASP A 146 0.60 3.82 24.64
N PHE A 147 -0.70 3.64 24.62
CA PHE A 147 -1.65 4.24 25.55
C PHE A 147 -2.34 3.14 26.33
N ILE A 148 -2.24 3.17 27.67
CA ILE A 148 -2.85 2.20 28.57
C ILE A 148 -3.79 2.87 29.57
N SER A 149 -4.82 2.16 29.98
CA SER A 149 -5.74 2.67 31.03
C SER A 149 -6.41 1.54 31.82
N ALA A 150 -6.80 1.88 33.02
CA ALA A 150 -7.72 1.13 33.87
C ALA A 150 -8.82 2.12 34.30
N ILE A 151 -10.03 1.95 33.80
CA ILE A 151 -11.10 2.95 33.95
C ILE A 151 -12.22 2.41 34.82
N ASP A 152 -12.64 3.23 35.80
CA ASP A 152 -13.78 3.02 36.68
C ASP A 152 -13.80 1.62 37.33
N GLN A 153 -12.62 1.15 37.75
CA GLN A 153 -12.49 -0.16 38.40
C GLN A 153 -12.75 -0.04 39.90
N THR A 154 -13.49 -1.00 40.42
CA THR A 154 -13.73 -1.12 41.87
C THR A 154 -12.53 -1.75 42.53
N VAL A 155 -11.92 -1.07 43.47
CA VAL A 155 -10.82 -1.55 44.29
C VAL A 155 -11.19 -1.55 45.76
N THR A 156 -10.61 -2.44 46.55
CA THR A 156 -10.83 -2.56 47.99
C THR A 156 -9.56 -2.24 48.75
N PHE A 157 -9.69 -1.81 49.99
CA PHE A 157 -8.54 -1.57 50.88
C PHE A 157 -7.66 -2.82 51.06
N SER A 158 -8.27 -4.01 51.11
CA SER A 158 -7.57 -5.29 51.32
C SER A 158 -6.92 -5.82 50.02
N ASP A 159 -7.42 -5.43 48.84
CA ASP A 159 -6.87 -5.80 47.54
C ASP A 159 -6.91 -4.61 46.57
N PRO A 160 -6.01 -3.64 46.73
CA PRO A 160 -5.95 -2.44 45.89
C PRO A 160 -5.27 -2.76 44.55
N LYS A 161 -6.03 -3.35 43.61
CA LYS A 161 -5.53 -3.81 42.32
C LYS A 161 -6.26 -3.16 41.17
N LEU A 162 -5.54 -2.66 40.15
CA LEU A 162 -6.04 -2.20 38.89
C LEU A 162 -5.54 -3.09 37.74
N THR A 163 -6.43 -3.40 36.83
CA THR A 163 -6.12 -4.15 35.60
C THR A 163 -6.14 -3.18 34.42
N PHE A 164 -4.97 -2.96 33.82
CA PHE A 164 -4.81 -2.06 32.68
C PHE A 164 -5.05 -2.79 31.36
N THR A 165 -5.49 -2.04 30.37
CA THR A 165 -5.66 -2.49 28.99
C THR A 165 -5.06 -1.47 28.04
N HIS A 166 -4.60 -1.92 26.86
CA HIS A 166 -4.11 -1.05 25.81
C HIS A 166 -5.27 -0.31 25.15
N ARG A 167 -5.06 0.97 24.84
CA ARG A 167 -6.00 1.82 24.11
C ARG A 167 -5.61 2.00 22.65
N THR A 168 -4.47 1.49 22.25
CA THR A 168 -3.98 1.40 20.88
C THR A 168 -4.28 0.02 20.28
N ALA A 169 -4.28 -0.08 18.95
CA ALA A 169 -4.17 -1.34 18.22
C ALA A 169 -2.71 -1.56 17.81
N ARG A 170 -2.27 -2.82 17.77
CA ARG A 170 -0.91 -3.21 17.35
C ARG A 170 -0.99 -3.93 16.01
N VAL A 171 -0.26 -3.45 15.02
CA VAL A 171 -0.13 -4.10 13.71
C VAL A 171 1.28 -4.65 13.57
N ALA A 172 1.39 -5.96 13.37
CA ALA A 172 2.63 -6.66 13.12
C ALA A 172 2.64 -7.19 11.68
N ILE A 173 3.74 -7.02 10.97
CA ILE A 173 3.88 -7.39 9.57
C ILE A 173 5.13 -8.24 9.42
N GLU A 174 4.97 -9.45 8.91
CA GLU A 174 6.08 -10.33 8.56
C GLU A 174 6.21 -10.39 7.05
N LEU A 175 7.35 -9.96 6.52
CA LEU A 175 7.62 -10.00 5.09
C LEU A 175 8.25 -11.33 4.69
N LYS A 176 7.83 -11.86 3.54
CA LYS A 176 8.46 -13.00 2.88
C LYS A 176 8.85 -12.63 1.46
N PRO A 177 10.00 -13.11 0.97
CA PRO A 177 10.36 -12.95 -0.42
C PRO A 177 9.42 -13.78 -1.31
N GLY A 178 9.01 -13.21 -2.43
CA GLY A 178 8.18 -13.82 -3.45
C GLY A 178 8.86 -13.81 -4.80
N THR A 179 8.07 -13.93 -5.87
CA THR A 179 8.60 -13.95 -7.23
C THR A 179 9.36 -12.67 -7.57
N GLY A 180 10.60 -12.81 -8.03
CA GLY A 180 11.47 -11.67 -8.39
C GLY A 180 12.34 -11.14 -7.26
N PHE A 181 12.16 -11.62 -6.02
CA PHE A 181 13.01 -11.28 -4.88
C PHE A 181 13.56 -12.55 -4.21
N THR A 182 14.86 -12.55 -3.91
CA THR A 182 15.52 -13.62 -3.15
C THR A 182 15.59 -13.32 -1.65
N SER A 183 15.41 -12.05 -1.28
CA SER A 183 15.38 -11.54 0.09
C SER A 183 14.48 -10.31 0.16
N VAL A 184 14.00 -9.99 1.35
CA VAL A 184 13.31 -8.73 1.67
C VAL A 184 14.18 -7.81 2.54
N ASP A 185 15.48 -8.12 2.65
CA ASP A 185 16.43 -7.29 3.40
C ASP A 185 16.48 -5.87 2.84
N GLY A 186 16.51 -4.90 3.72
CA GLY A 186 16.51 -3.48 3.36
C GLY A 186 15.13 -2.93 2.96
N ALA A 187 14.05 -3.71 3.14
CA ALA A 187 12.71 -3.18 3.00
C ALA A 187 12.42 -2.12 4.06
N THR A 188 11.63 -1.11 3.71
CA THR A 188 10.95 -0.22 4.65
C THR A 188 9.45 -0.46 4.57
N VAL A 189 8.79 -0.43 5.72
CA VAL A 189 7.35 -0.72 5.82
C VAL A 189 6.65 0.46 6.48
N SER A 190 5.50 0.84 5.94
CA SER A 190 4.65 1.87 6.52
C SER A 190 3.19 1.42 6.48
N LEU A 191 2.42 1.82 7.48
CA LEU A 191 0.97 1.77 7.41
C LEU A 191 0.48 3.07 6.78
N VAL A 192 -0.38 2.98 5.79
CA VAL A 192 -0.90 4.12 5.03
C VAL A 192 -2.43 4.17 5.10
N SER A 193 -3.04 5.28 4.68
CA SER A 193 -4.50 5.52 4.81
C SER A 193 -5.01 5.42 6.25
N LEU A 194 -4.14 5.71 7.21
CA LEU A 194 -4.46 5.82 8.63
C LEU A 194 -4.25 7.25 9.11
N SER A 195 -4.69 7.56 10.32
CA SER A 195 -4.32 8.78 11.01
C SER A 195 -3.68 8.46 12.37
N THR A 196 -2.82 9.35 12.85
CA THR A 196 -2.17 9.19 14.16
C THR A 196 -3.12 9.42 15.32
N ASP A 197 -4.21 10.14 15.09
CA ASP A 197 -5.19 10.59 16.09
C ASP A 197 -6.65 10.43 15.63
N ASN A 198 -6.86 9.71 14.53
CA ASN A 198 -8.15 9.48 13.89
C ASN A 198 -8.78 10.74 13.25
N GLU A 199 -7.98 11.75 12.91
CA GLU A 199 -8.45 12.98 12.23
C GLU A 199 -8.01 13.01 10.76
N ASN A 200 -6.72 13.23 10.49
CA ASN A 200 -6.19 13.38 9.13
C ASN A 200 -5.34 12.19 8.73
N PRO A 201 -5.57 11.60 7.54
CA PRO A 201 -4.74 10.51 7.06
C PRO A 201 -3.26 10.89 6.93
N THR A 202 -2.39 10.05 7.47
CA THR A 202 -0.94 10.16 7.36
C THR A 202 -0.32 8.77 7.34
N ALA A 203 0.91 8.65 6.83
CA ALA A 203 1.64 7.39 6.91
C ALA A 203 2.26 7.22 8.29
N ILE A 204 2.21 6.00 8.83
CA ILE A 204 2.91 5.61 10.06
C ILE A 204 4.07 4.71 9.68
N ASN A 205 5.31 5.19 9.88
CA ASN A 205 6.50 4.38 9.67
C ASN A 205 6.66 3.37 10.79
N THR A 206 6.89 2.10 10.42
CA THR A 206 6.93 0.99 11.38
C THR A 206 8.28 0.86 12.07
N TYR A 207 8.28 0.29 13.26
CA TYR A 207 9.47 -0.22 13.94
C TYR A 207 9.90 -1.54 13.31
N HIS A 208 11.19 -1.65 12.94
CA HIS A 208 11.78 -2.91 12.51
C HIS A 208 12.15 -3.74 13.72
N ALA A 209 11.32 -4.70 14.08
CA ALA A 209 11.46 -5.45 15.32
C ALA A 209 12.61 -6.45 15.28
N SER A 210 12.66 -7.33 14.28
CA SER A 210 13.77 -8.26 14.04
C SER A 210 13.58 -9.00 12.70
N GLY A 211 14.67 -9.38 12.03
CA GLY A 211 14.59 -10.15 10.79
C GLY A 211 13.70 -9.46 9.76
N ASN A 212 12.59 -10.09 9.39
CA ASN A 212 11.63 -9.55 8.42
C ASN A 212 10.34 -9.01 9.08
N SER A 213 10.38 -8.81 10.41
CA SER A 213 9.23 -8.37 11.19
C SER A 213 9.24 -6.87 11.42
N TYR A 214 8.09 -6.24 11.16
CA TYR A 214 7.85 -4.81 11.32
C TYR A 214 6.59 -4.61 12.16
N GLU A 215 6.57 -3.59 13.02
CA GLU A 215 5.44 -3.35 13.90
C GLU A 215 5.11 -1.86 14.02
N ALA A 216 3.83 -1.55 14.21
CA ALA A 216 3.38 -0.20 14.55
C ALA A 216 2.18 -0.24 15.50
N LEU A 217 2.05 0.82 16.29
CA LEU A 217 0.86 1.12 17.07
C LEU A 217 -0.01 2.14 16.32
N THR A 218 -1.31 1.98 16.40
CA THR A 218 -2.27 2.88 15.76
C THR A 218 -3.36 3.31 16.75
N ALA A 219 -3.94 4.49 16.56
CA ALA A 219 -5.22 4.80 17.17
C ALA A 219 -6.29 3.83 16.61
N PRO A 220 -7.31 3.43 17.41
CA PRO A 220 -8.41 2.62 16.91
C PRO A 220 -9.13 3.32 15.76
N GLN A 221 -9.21 2.67 14.61
CA GLN A 221 -9.79 3.23 13.39
C GLN A 221 -10.09 2.14 12.37
N THR A 222 -10.72 2.50 11.25
CA THR A 222 -11.04 1.58 10.18
C THR A 222 -10.34 1.99 8.90
N VAL A 223 -9.67 1.03 8.24
CA VAL A 223 -9.22 1.16 6.86
C VAL A 223 -10.30 0.58 5.96
N ALA A 224 -10.82 1.39 5.04
CA ALA A 224 -11.88 0.94 4.15
C ALA A 224 -11.34 -0.09 3.13
N LYS A 225 -12.23 -0.98 2.70
CA LYS A 225 -11.97 -1.93 1.60
C LYS A 225 -11.37 -1.22 0.38
N GLY A 226 -10.29 -1.77 -0.15
CA GLY A 226 -9.62 -1.29 -1.36
C GLY A 226 -8.67 -0.10 -1.16
N GLU A 227 -8.67 0.53 0.04
CA GLU A 227 -7.69 1.56 0.35
C GLU A 227 -6.31 0.95 0.63
N PRO A 228 -5.20 1.61 0.23
CA PRO A 228 -3.87 1.10 0.56
C PRO A 228 -3.69 1.07 2.07
N PHE A 229 -3.25 -0.06 2.61
CA PHE A 229 -3.09 -0.24 4.05
C PHE A 229 -1.63 -0.46 4.46
N ILE A 230 -0.92 -1.39 3.81
CA ILE A 230 0.49 -1.64 4.06
C ILE A 230 1.27 -1.22 2.81
N ARG A 231 2.29 -0.37 2.99
CA ARG A 231 3.25 -0.01 1.94
C ARG A 231 4.59 -0.66 2.27
N VAL A 232 5.18 -1.33 1.29
CA VAL A 232 6.54 -1.88 1.37
C VAL A 232 7.38 -1.22 0.28
N GLU A 233 8.51 -0.62 0.66
CA GLU A 233 9.51 -0.11 -0.27
C GLU A 233 10.68 -1.08 -0.31
N LEU A 234 10.99 -1.63 -1.47
CA LEU A 234 12.07 -2.61 -1.66
C LEU A 234 12.63 -2.51 -3.08
N GLY A 235 13.96 -2.49 -3.21
CA GLY A 235 14.62 -2.50 -4.52
C GLY A 235 14.27 -1.31 -5.42
N GLY A 236 13.89 -0.16 -4.83
CA GLY A 236 13.45 1.05 -5.54
C GLY A 236 11.98 1.02 -5.98
N GLY A 237 11.24 -0.06 -5.70
CA GLY A 237 9.79 -0.16 -5.94
C GLY A 237 8.98 0.14 -4.69
N ASN A 238 7.77 0.65 -4.88
CA ASN A 238 6.74 0.82 -3.85
C ASN A 238 5.62 -0.18 -4.09
N PHE A 239 5.34 -1.02 -3.11
CA PHE A 239 4.32 -2.06 -3.18
C PHE A 239 3.25 -1.80 -2.14
N TYR A 240 1.97 -1.96 -2.51
CA TYR A 240 0.85 -1.69 -1.62
C TYR A 240 -0.02 -2.93 -1.42
N PHE A 241 -0.37 -3.23 -0.18
CA PHE A 241 -1.44 -4.16 0.16
C PHE A 241 -2.74 -3.39 0.39
N ARG A 242 -3.82 -3.85 -0.28
CA ARG A 242 -5.18 -3.32 -0.16
C ARG A 242 -6.10 -4.40 0.36
N PRO A 243 -6.78 -4.19 1.49
CA PRO A 243 -7.68 -5.19 2.05
C PRO A 243 -8.94 -5.36 1.19
N GLN A 244 -9.46 -6.59 1.10
CA GLN A 244 -10.73 -6.91 0.41
C GLN A 244 -11.97 -6.55 1.21
N ASN A 245 -11.84 -6.42 2.52
CA ASN A 245 -12.89 -6.01 3.44
C ASN A 245 -12.36 -4.87 4.30
N ASP A 246 -13.26 -4.13 4.95
CA ASP A 246 -12.88 -3.14 5.93
C ASP A 246 -12.03 -3.78 7.04
N VAL A 247 -10.91 -3.15 7.38
CA VAL A 247 -10.05 -3.55 8.50
C VAL A 247 -10.35 -2.66 9.67
N VAL A 248 -11.02 -3.20 10.69
CA VAL A 248 -11.33 -2.48 11.92
C VAL A 248 -10.20 -2.73 12.92
N LEU A 249 -9.42 -1.71 13.22
CA LEU A 249 -8.34 -1.74 14.20
C LEU A 249 -8.89 -1.33 15.57
N GLU A 250 -9.11 -2.31 16.45
CA GLU A 250 -9.69 -2.09 17.78
C GLU A 250 -8.61 -2.00 18.85
N ALA A 251 -8.89 -1.20 19.88
CA ALA A 251 -8.04 -1.08 21.06
C ALA A 251 -7.77 -2.44 21.71
N GLY A 252 -6.53 -2.70 22.12
CA GLY A 252 -6.13 -3.92 22.81
C GLY A 252 -6.01 -5.15 21.91
N ASN A 253 -6.17 -5.01 20.59
CA ASN A 253 -5.99 -6.10 19.64
C ASN A 253 -4.66 -6.01 18.90
N ARG A 254 -4.09 -7.17 18.59
CA ARG A 254 -2.92 -7.34 17.73
C ARG A 254 -3.34 -7.98 16.41
N TYR A 255 -2.97 -7.35 15.31
CA TYR A 255 -3.21 -7.76 13.93
C TYR A 255 -1.89 -8.18 13.31
N THR A 256 -1.75 -9.45 12.97
CA THR A 256 -0.50 -9.97 12.37
C THR A 256 -0.75 -10.33 10.92
N TYR A 257 0.00 -9.69 10.02
CA TYR A 257 -0.06 -9.89 8.58
C TYR A 257 1.22 -10.57 8.10
N THR A 258 1.09 -11.70 7.40
CA THR A 258 2.20 -12.31 6.67
C THR A 258 2.06 -11.92 5.20
N VAL A 259 2.99 -11.10 4.70
CA VAL A 259 2.94 -10.49 3.38
C VAL A 259 4.10 -10.97 2.53
N LYS A 260 3.79 -11.54 1.37
CA LYS A 260 4.79 -11.91 0.37
C LYS A 260 5.03 -10.73 -0.58
N VAL A 261 6.29 -10.32 -0.75
CA VAL A 261 6.71 -9.24 -1.65
C VAL A 261 7.14 -9.85 -2.97
N ASN A 262 6.35 -9.62 -4.02
CA ASN A 262 6.68 -10.02 -5.39
C ASN A 262 7.08 -8.78 -6.21
N ALA A 263 7.86 -8.96 -7.27
CA ALA A 263 8.20 -7.87 -8.19
C ALA A 263 6.94 -7.22 -8.82
N THR A 264 5.82 -7.93 -8.81
CA THR A 264 4.53 -7.51 -9.36
C THR A 264 3.55 -6.99 -8.31
N GLY A 265 3.87 -7.01 -7.00
CA GLY A 265 3.00 -6.52 -5.94
C GLY A 265 3.07 -7.32 -4.65
N LEU A 266 2.22 -6.98 -3.68
CA LEU A 266 2.12 -7.69 -2.42
C LEU A 266 1.02 -8.75 -2.47
N THR A 267 1.31 -9.92 -1.89
CA THR A 267 0.31 -10.98 -1.68
C THR A 267 0.20 -11.27 -0.19
N LEU A 268 -1.02 -11.28 0.35
CA LEU A 268 -1.27 -11.70 1.72
C LEU A 268 -1.24 -13.22 1.80
N GLU A 269 -0.35 -13.79 2.63
CA GLU A 269 -0.33 -15.23 2.93
C GLU A 269 -1.18 -15.57 4.15
N GLY A 270 -1.38 -14.62 5.05
CA GLY A 270 -2.20 -14.82 6.24
C GLY A 270 -2.40 -13.54 7.04
N CYS A 271 -3.53 -13.47 7.71
CA CYS A 271 -3.82 -12.46 8.72
C CYS A 271 -4.38 -13.15 9.96
N THR A 272 -3.86 -12.81 11.12
CA THR A 272 -4.40 -13.26 12.40
C THR A 272 -4.76 -12.05 13.24
N ILE A 273 -5.95 -12.10 13.87
CA ILE A 273 -6.43 -11.09 14.80
C ILE A 273 -6.55 -11.77 16.17
N GLY A 274 -5.96 -11.20 17.19
CA GLY A 274 -6.01 -11.71 18.54
C GLY A 274 -5.95 -10.58 19.56
N GLY A 275 -6.07 -10.92 20.84
CA GLY A 275 -5.69 -10.00 21.90
C GLY A 275 -4.24 -9.58 21.76
N TRP A 276 -3.78 -8.62 22.54
CA TRP A 276 -2.43 -8.02 22.43
C TRP A 276 -1.28 -9.04 22.33
N GLU A 277 -1.46 -10.20 22.92
CA GLU A 277 -0.64 -11.40 22.71
C GLU A 277 -1.17 -12.22 21.51
N PRO A 278 -0.33 -13.00 20.80
CA PRO A 278 -0.75 -13.77 19.63
C PRO A 278 -1.83 -14.79 19.98
N GLY A 279 -3.03 -14.55 19.53
CA GLY A 279 -4.18 -15.45 19.65
C GLY A 279 -4.58 -16.07 18.33
N GLN A 280 -5.47 -17.06 18.35
CA GLN A 280 -6.01 -17.69 17.14
C GLN A 280 -6.90 -16.69 16.38
N GLY A 281 -6.53 -16.37 15.15
CA GLY A 281 -7.23 -15.40 14.34
C GLY A 281 -7.87 -15.98 13.08
N GLU A 282 -8.76 -15.23 12.48
CA GLU A 282 -9.37 -15.55 11.19
C GLU A 282 -8.40 -15.29 10.04
N SER A 283 -8.37 -16.19 9.04
CA SER A 283 -7.57 -16.02 7.83
C SER A 283 -8.37 -15.25 6.77
N GLY A 284 -7.89 -14.08 6.39
CA GLY A 284 -8.40 -13.34 5.24
C GLY A 284 -7.48 -13.52 4.02
N ALA A 285 -8.05 -13.76 2.82
CA ALA A 285 -7.30 -13.72 1.58
C ALA A 285 -7.33 -12.29 1.02
N ALA A 286 -6.16 -11.77 0.61
CA ALA A 286 -6.10 -10.56 -0.20
C ALA A 286 -6.29 -10.91 -1.66
N GLU A 287 -7.05 -10.11 -2.39
CA GLU A 287 -7.14 -10.19 -3.84
C GLU A 287 -5.95 -9.44 -4.44
N ASP A 288 -5.27 -10.09 -5.37
CA ASP A 288 -4.29 -9.42 -6.19
C ASP A 288 -5.05 -8.55 -7.20
N LEU A 289 -5.06 -7.23 -6.98
CA LEU A 289 -5.75 -6.28 -7.87
C LEU A 289 -5.03 -6.13 -9.22
N GLY A 290 -3.82 -6.69 -9.37
CA GLY A 290 -3.05 -6.61 -10.60
C GLY A 290 -2.44 -5.24 -10.89
N TYR A 291 -2.56 -4.28 -9.98
CA TYR A 291 -1.96 -2.95 -10.11
C TYR A 291 -1.62 -2.30 -8.77
N ASN A 292 -0.70 -1.34 -8.81
CA ASN A 292 -0.48 -0.34 -7.78
C ASN A 292 -0.94 1.02 -8.30
N TYR A 293 -1.48 1.88 -7.45
CA TYR A 293 -1.96 3.20 -7.86
C TYR A 293 -1.27 4.32 -7.08
N ASP A 294 -0.60 5.22 -7.80
CA ASP A 294 -0.05 6.45 -7.25
C ASP A 294 -1.08 7.57 -7.38
N THR A 295 -1.61 8.01 -6.26
CA THR A 295 -2.63 9.08 -6.20
C THR A 295 -2.07 10.45 -6.56
N THR A 296 -0.76 10.69 -6.39
CA THR A 296 -0.12 11.97 -6.67
C THR A 296 0.00 12.21 -8.17
N THR A 297 0.44 11.19 -8.90
CA THR A 297 0.61 11.25 -10.36
C THR A 297 -0.59 10.71 -11.12
N LYS A 298 -1.60 10.19 -10.44
CA LYS A 298 -2.75 9.46 -11.01
C LYS A 298 -2.31 8.31 -11.91
N THR A 299 -1.28 7.55 -11.51
CA THR A 299 -0.68 6.50 -12.32
C THR A 299 -1.01 5.12 -11.78
N TYR A 300 -1.57 4.26 -12.62
CA TYR A 300 -1.70 2.83 -12.38
C TYR A 300 -0.43 2.12 -12.84
N MET A 301 0.27 1.45 -11.92
CA MET A 301 1.40 0.57 -12.24
C MET A 301 0.86 -0.86 -12.36
N VAL A 302 0.67 -1.31 -13.58
CA VAL A 302 -0.07 -2.53 -13.93
C VAL A 302 0.90 -3.69 -14.17
N TYR A 303 0.58 -4.87 -13.61
CA TYR A 303 1.44 -6.05 -13.71
C TYR A 303 0.72 -7.36 -14.09
N ASN A 304 -0.61 -7.35 -14.26
CA ASN A 304 -1.36 -8.48 -14.82
C ASN A 304 -2.63 -8.02 -15.55
N ALA A 305 -3.35 -8.97 -16.15
CA ALA A 305 -4.55 -8.69 -16.93
C ALA A 305 -5.67 -8.00 -16.13
N ASP A 306 -5.89 -8.42 -14.90
CA ASP A 306 -6.96 -7.86 -14.06
C ASP A 306 -6.66 -6.40 -13.68
N GLY A 307 -5.37 -6.08 -13.43
CA GLY A 307 -4.92 -4.71 -13.22
C GLY A 307 -5.08 -3.83 -14.46
N LEU A 308 -4.81 -4.37 -15.66
CA LEU A 308 -5.01 -3.62 -16.90
C LEU A 308 -6.50 -3.35 -17.15
N LEU A 309 -7.37 -4.30 -16.88
CA LEU A 309 -8.83 -4.12 -16.99
C LEU A 309 -9.36 -3.12 -15.95
N ALA A 310 -8.85 -3.15 -14.73
CA ALA A 310 -9.22 -2.17 -13.69
C ALA A 310 -8.80 -0.74 -14.06
N TRP A 311 -7.56 -0.57 -14.59
CA TRP A 311 -7.15 0.72 -15.14
C TRP A 311 -8.03 1.14 -16.31
N ALA A 312 -8.35 0.22 -17.22
CA ALA A 312 -9.19 0.52 -18.38
C ALA A 312 -10.59 1.00 -17.97
N GLU A 313 -11.21 0.39 -16.96
CA GLU A 313 -12.49 0.83 -16.40
C GLU A 313 -12.38 2.23 -15.77
N ALA A 314 -11.34 2.48 -14.99
CA ALA A 314 -11.08 3.80 -14.42
C ALA A 314 -10.86 4.86 -15.52
N ALA A 315 -10.06 4.54 -16.55
CA ALA A 315 -9.77 5.43 -17.66
C ALA A 315 -11.01 5.73 -18.53
N GLN A 316 -12.05 4.89 -18.55
CA GLN A 316 -13.34 5.24 -19.19
C GLN A 316 -14.07 6.35 -18.42
N SER A 317 -13.85 6.49 -17.13
CA SER A 317 -14.47 7.52 -16.28
C SER A 317 -13.67 8.83 -16.23
N ASP A 318 -12.33 8.74 -16.25
CA ASP A 318 -11.39 9.87 -16.29
C ASP A 318 -10.24 9.55 -17.26
N LEU A 319 -10.33 10.09 -18.47
CA LEU A 319 -9.39 9.86 -19.56
C LEU A 319 -7.96 10.37 -19.28
N SER A 320 -7.73 11.03 -18.14
CA SER A 320 -6.42 11.53 -17.71
C SER A 320 -5.62 10.57 -16.84
N PHE A 321 -6.18 9.43 -16.43
CA PHE A 321 -5.44 8.44 -15.65
C PHE A 321 -4.28 7.83 -16.45
N ASN A 322 -3.09 7.89 -15.89
CA ASN A 322 -1.89 7.29 -16.48
C ASN A 322 -1.84 5.77 -16.24
N CYS A 323 -1.15 5.07 -17.13
CA CYS A 323 -0.83 3.65 -16.99
C CYS A 323 0.65 3.41 -17.26
N THR A 324 1.30 2.64 -16.42
CA THR A 324 2.66 2.15 -16.63
C THR A 324 2.65 0.63 -16.47
N LEU A 325 3.07 -0.11 -17.48
CA LEU A 325 3.23 -1.55 -17.38
C LEU A 325 4.51 -1.86 -16.60
N THR A 326 4.45 -2.82 -15.68
CA THR A 326 5.60 -3.31 -14.92
C THR A 326 5.87 -4.79 -15.14
N ALA A 327 5.07 -5.44 -15.98
CA ALA A 327 5.24 -6.81 -16.46
C ALA A 327 4.55 -6.98 -17.82
N ASP A 328 4.85 -8.08 -18.51
CA ASP A 328 4.12 -8.50 -19.69
C ASP A 328 2.69 -8.93 -19.29
N ILE A 329 1.72 -8.58 -20.13
CA ILE A 329 0.28 -8.80 -19.86
C ILE A 329 -0.30 -9.81 -20.86
N ASP A 330 -1.00 -10.82 -20.39
CA ASP A 330 -1.76 -11.76 -21.21
C ASP A 330 -3.26 -11.49 -21.08
N LEU A 331 -3.89 -11.00 -22.17
CA LEU A 331 -5.32 -10.74 -22.26
C LEU A 331 -6.11 -11.90 -22.90
N THR A 332 -5.52 -13.08 -23.07
CA THR A 332 -6.20 -14.22 -23.67
C THR A 332 -7.53 -14.51 -22.97
N GLY A 333 -8.61 -14.51 -23.71
CA GLY A 333 -9.97 -14.75 -23.20
C GLY A 333 -10.57 -13.60 -22.38
N LYS A 334 -9.87 -12.48 -22.23
CA LYS A 334 -10.42 -11.29 -21.57
C LYS A 334 -11.14 -10.41 -22.60
N LYS A 335 -12.24 -9.80 -22.16
CA LYS A 335 -12.99 -8.86 -23.00
C LYS A 335 -12.35 -7.48 -22.89
N TRP A 336 -12.10 -6.84 -24.02
CA TRP A 336 -11.57 -5.47 -24.07
C TRP A 336 -12.59 -4.49 -24.66
N THR A 337 -12.66 -3.31 -24.06
CA THR A 337 -13.41 -2.17 -24.60
C THR A 337 -12.41 -1.05 -24.88
N PRO A 338 -12.30 -0.56 -26.14
CA PRO A 338 -11.37 0.50 -26.49
C PRO A 338 -11.55 1.76 -25.64
N ILE A 339 -10.44 2.34 -25.16
CA ILE A 339 -10.46 3.46 -24.22
C ILE A 339 -10.59 4.79 -24.98
N GLY A 340 -11.46 5.66 -24.48
CA GLY A 340 -11.77 6.95 -25.11
C GLY A 340 -12.61 6.81 -26.38
N LYS A 341 -13.05 7.95 -26.90
CA LYS A 341 -13.82 8.04 -28.14
C LYS A 341 -12.99 8.75 -29.19
N GLY A 342 -12.92 8.20 -30.40
CA GLY A 342 -12.11 8.74 -31.49
C GLY A 342 -12.78 9.85 -32.28
N THR A 343 -13.73 10.58 -31.71
CA THR A 343 -14.54 11.58 -32.46
C THR A 343 -13.91 12.98 -32.45
N THR A 344 -13.22 13.37 -31.42
CA THR A 344 -12.50 14.65 -31.28
C THR A 344 -11.24 14.48 -30.44
N SER A 345 -10.34 15.48 -30.48
CA SER A 345 -9.14 15.52 -29.66
C SER A 345 -9.42 15.53 -28.14
N GLU A 346 -10.57 16.05 -27.73
CA GLU A 346 -10.96 16.14 -26.32
C GLU A 346 -11.62 14.86 -25.80
N SER A 347 -12.24 14.07 -26.69
CA SER A 347 -12.96 12.85 -26.34
C SER A 347 -12.08 11.59 -26.30
N GLY A 348 -10.82 11.71 -26.74
CA GLY A 348 -9.81 10.65 -26.65
C GLY A 348 -9.10 10.61 -25.31
N TYR A 349 -8.32 9.57 -25.09
CA TYR A 349 -7.44 9.38 -23.93
C TYR A 349 -6.43 10.53 -23.81
N GLN A 350 -6.32 11.14 -22.65
CA GLN A 350 -5.52 12.34 -22.38
C GLN A 350 -4.31 12.09 -21.48
N GLY A 351 -4.18 10.87 -20.94
CA GLY A 351 -3.08 10.48 -20.06
C GLY A 351 -1.87 9.96 -20.83
N THR A 352 -0.87 9.45 -20.09
CA THR A 352 0.26 8.72 -20.63
C THR A 352 0.09 7.22 -20.37
N PHE A 353 0.12 6.41 -21.42
CA PHE A 353 0.26 4.96 -21.36
C PHE A 353 1.70 4.58 -21.72
N ASP A 354 2.49 4.15 -20.75
CA ASP A 354 3.87 3.73 -20.95
C ASP A 354 4.01 2.21 -20.76
N GLY A 355 4.26 1.51 -21.85
CA GLY A 355 4.47 0.06 -21.84
C GLY A 355 5.79 -0.36 -21.21
N GLN A 356 6.74 0.54 -20.97
CA GLN A 356 8.08 0.24 -20.40
C GLN A 356 8.82 -0.90 -21.13
N GLY A 357 8.56 -1.07 -22.42
CA GLY A 357 9.09 -2.16 -23.23
C GLY A 357 8.39 -3.52 -23.04
N HIS A 358 7.37 -3.59 -22.17
CA HIS A 358 6.58 -4.80 -21.96
C HIS A 358 5.59 -5.06 -23.11
N ARG A 359 5.08 -6.29 -23.12
CA ARG A 359 4.17 -6.81 -24.15
C ARG A 359 2.76 -6.96 -23.59
N ILE A 360 1.78 -6.72 -24.46
CA ILE A 360 0.40 -7.16 -24.27
C ILE A 360 0.12 -8.21 -25.34
N THR A 361 -0.27 -9.41 -24.92
CA THR A 361 -0.59 -10.56 -25.80
C THR A 361 -2.07 -10.93 -25.68
N GLY A 362 -2.59 -11.66 -26.66
CA GLY A 362 -3.93 -12.22 -26.60
C GLY A 362 -5.07 -11.20 -26.67
N LEU A 363 -4.81 -9.96 -27.10
CA LEU A 363 -5.84 -8.94 -27.28
C LEU A 363 -6.69 -9.25 -28.50
N ALA A 364 -7.91 -9.74 -28.27
CA ALA A 364 -8.85 -10.09 -29.31
C ALA A 364 -10.14 -9.26 -29.19
N ILE A 365 -10.60 -8.69 -30.32
CA ILE A 365 -11.83 -7.88 -30.40
C ILE A 365 -12.64 -8.34 -31.61
N THR A 366 -13.80 -8.95 -31.36
CA THR A 366 -14.76 -9.30 -32.41
C THR A 366 -16.03 -8.49 -32.21
N THR A 367 -16.49 -7.81 -33.26
CA THR A 367 -17.71 -7.01 -33.21
C THR A 367 -18.59 -7.27 -34.44
N ASP A 368 -19.86 -7.58 -34.16
CA ASP A 368 -20.91 -7.77 -35.15
C ASP A 368 -21.96 -6.62 -35.17
N ASN A 369 -21.70 -5.56 -34.38
CA ASN A 369 -22.66 -4.50 -34.18
C ASN A 369 -22.84 -3.62 -35.45
N PRO A 370 -24.06 -3.58 -36.05
CA PRO A 370 -24.33 -2.74 -37.24
C PRO A 370 -24.20 -1.24 -36.96
N GLN A 371 -24.08 -0.81 -35.71
CA GLN A 371 -23.92 0.59 -35.31
C GLN A 371 -22.47 1.11 -35.46
N GLY A 372 -21.54 0.28 -36.01
CA GLY A 372 -20.18 0.73 -36.31
C GLY A 372 -19.23 0.68 -35.09
N GLU A 373 -19.29 -0.39 -34.29
CA GLU A 373 -18.25 -0.66 -33.30
C GLU A 373 -16.90 -0.86 -33.99
N SER A 374 -15.84 -0.47 -33.34
CA SER A 374 -14.49 -0.44 -33.91
C SER A 374 -13.51 -1.18 -32.96
N ALA A 375 -12.42 -1.66 -33.52
CA ALA A 375 -11.41 -2.41 -32.77
C ALA A 375 -10.10 -1.64 -32.65
N ALA A 376 -9.60 -1.50 -31.45
CA ALA A 376 -8.28 -0.97 -31.13
C ALA A 376 -8.01 -1.12 -29.62
N LEU A 377 -6.79 -0.90 -29.17
CA LEU A 377 -6.50 -0.71 -27.74
C LEU A 377 -7.17 0.58 -27.22
N PHE A 378 -7.06 1.69 -28.00
CA PHE A 378 -7.72 2.97 -27.72
C PHE A 378 -8.73 3.31 -28.82
N GLY A 379 -9.95 3.67 -28.43
CA GLY A 379 -10.94 4.25 -29.34
C GLY A 379 -10.48 5.60 -29.88
N GLY A 380 -9.84 6.40 -29.04
CA GLY A 380 -9.16 7.63 -29.44
C GLY A 380 -8.04 8.00 -28.48
N ILE A 381 -6.93 8.48 -29.00
CA ILE A 381 -5.88 9.17 -28.26
C ILE A 381 -6.10 10.66 -28.47
N GLY A 382 -6.32 11.42 -27.39
CA GLY A 382 -6.60 12.85 -27.43
C GLY A 382 -5.35 13.70 -27.62
N GLY A 383 -5.52 15.03 -27.75
CA GLY A 383 -4.42 15.92 -28.05
C GLY A 383 -3.28 15.97 -27.01
N ASN A 384 -3.57 15.67 -25.74
CA ASN A 384 -2.56 15.54 -24.68
C ASN A 384 -2.16 14.08 -24.43
N GLY A 385 -2.82 13.12 -25.06
CA GLY A 385 -2.61 11.69 -24.85
C GLY A 385 -1.29 11.22 -25.46
N GLU A 386 -0.59 10.35 -24.72
CA GLU A 386 0.64 9.71 -25.16
C GLU A 386 0.56 8.20 -24.97
N VAL A 387 0.92 7.42 -25.98
CA VAL A 387 1.13 5.98 -25.89
C VAL A 387 2.54 5.67 -26.33
N LYS A 388 3.34 5.05 -25.46
CA LYS A 388 4.74 4.82 -25.76
C LYS A 388 5.27 3.48 -25.22
N ASN A 389 6.38 3.04 -25.84
CA ASN A 389 7.19 1.91 -25.41
C ASN A 389 6.39 0.62 -25.23
N LEU A 390 5.40 0.38 -26.09
CA LEU A 390 4.44 -0.72 -26.00
C LEU A 390 4.59 -1.70 -27.17
N GLN A 391 4.52 -2.99 -26.88
CA GLN A 391 4.47 -4.03 -27.89
C GLN A 391 3.15 -4.80 -27.79
N LEU A 392 2.24 -4.65 -28.78
CA LEU A 392 1.06 -5.50 -28.93
C LEU A 392 1.45 -6.72 -29.80
N VAL A 393 1.27 -7.91 -29.25
CA VAL A 393 1.71 -9.15 -29.91
C VAL A 393 0.51 -10.05 -30.20
N ASP A 394 0.41 -10.49 -31.44
CA ASP A 394 -0.61 -11.41 -31.94
C ASP A 394 -2.04 -10.91 -31.64
N VAL A 395 -2.33 -9.64 -32.02
CA VAL A 395 -3.69 -9.12 -31.93
C VAL A 395 -4.61 -9.81 -32.95
N ASP A 396 -5.89 -10.02 -32.57
CA ASP A 396 -6.91 -10.60 -33.44
C ASP A 396 -8.17 -9.70 -33.43
N TYR A 397 -8.26 -8.80 -34.43
CA TYR A 397 -9.39 -7.87 -34.54
C TYR A 397 -10.26 -8.22 -35.74
N ASP A 398 -11.53 -8.53 -35.50
CA ASP A 398 -12.52 -8.87 -36.52
C ASP A 398 -13.76 -7.97 -36.41
N VAL A 399 -13.75 -6.87 -37.19
CA VAL A 399 -14.85 -5.92 -37.28
C VAL A 399 -15.69 -6.25 -38.53
N ARG A 400 -16.87 -6.83 -38.34
CA ARG A 400 -17.67 -7.43 -39.41
C ARG A 400 -18.62 -6.50 -40.12
N GLN A 401 -18.80 -5.25 -39.68
CA GLN A 401 -19.68 -4.27 -40.32
C GLN A 401 -19.00 -2.88 -40.40
N ASN A 402 -19.73 -1.81 -40.50
CA ASN A 402 -19.30 -0.45 -40.81
C ASN A 402 -18.27 0.18 -39.85
N GLY A 403 -17.49 -0.59 -39.12
CA GLY A 403 -16.49 -0.10 -38.19
C GLY A 403 -15.11 0.05 -38.81
N VAL A 404 -14.19 0.63 -38.07
CA VAL A 404 -12.79 0.81 -38.44
C VAL A 404 -11.89 0.09 -37.43
N ALA A 405 -10.66 -0.24 -37.81
CA ALA A 405 -9.72 -0.89 -36.88
C ALA A 405 -8.32 -0.27 -36.96
N GLY A 406 -7.67 -0.15 -35.82
CA GLY A 406 -6.27 0.23 -35.69
C GLY A 406 -5.60 -0.52 -34.58
N GLY A 407 -4.38 -0.99 -34.77
CA GLY A 407 -3.73 -1.81 -33.75
C GLY A 407 -3.69 -1.14 -32.39
N ILE A 408 -3.24 0.10 -32.31
CA ILE A 408 -3.20 0.90 -31.08
C ILE A 408 -4.41 1.81 -30.97
N ALA A 409 -4.77 2.55 -32.02
CA ALA A 409 -5.84 3.53 -31.94
C ALA A 409 -6.75 3.52 -33.20
N MET A 410 -8.04 3.73 -32.97
CA MET A 410 -8.91 4.10 -34.13
C MET A 410 -8.56 5.49 -34.63
N SER A 411 -8.47 6.48 -33.73
CA SER A 411 -8.10 7.86 -34.07
C SER A 411 -6.98 8.33 -33.13
N ASN A 412 -5.89 8.80 -33.71
CA ASN A 412 -4.80 9.41 -32.96
C ASN A 412 -4.80 10.93 -33.21
N TYR A 413 -5.03 11.73 -32.16
CA TYR A 413 -4.81 13.18 -32.14
C TYR A 413 -3.60 13.57 -31.27
N GLY A 414 -3.04 12.60 -30.48
CA GLY A 414 -1.92 12.73 -29.57
C GLY A 414 -0.62 12.20 -30.16
N THR A 415 0.12 11.47 -29.38
CA THR A 415 1.44 10.93 -29.76
C THR A 415 1.52 9.43 -29.50
N ILE A 416 1.97 8.67 -30.50
CA ILE A 416 2.31 7.25 -30.40
C ILE A 416 3.81 7.11 -30.72
N THR A 417 4.61 6.66 -29.76
CA THR A 417 6.08 6.60 -29.89
C THR A 417 6.63 5.25 -29.51
N ALA A 418 7.53 4.69 -30.30
CA ALA A 418 8.21 3.42 -29.99
C ALA A 418 7.23 2.30 -29.67
N CYS A 419 6.20 2.12 -30.50
CA CYS A 419 5.20 1.07 -30.32
C CYS A 419 5.22 0.10 -31.49
N SER A 420 4.83 -1.14 -31.21
CA SER A 420 4.68 -2.16 -32.26
C SER A 420 3.39 -2.93 -32.15
N VAL A 421 2.95 -3.46 -33.29
CA VAL A 421 1.77 -4.33 -33.37
C VAL A 421 2.09 -5.49 -34.31
N THR A 422 1.79 -6.72 -33.85
CA THR A 422 1.75 -7.91 -34.72
C THR A 422 0.38 -8.57 -34.63
N GLY A 423 0.00 -9.30 -35.70
CA GLY A 423 -1.25 -10.05 -35.74
C GLY A 423 -2.18 -9.69 -36.88
N ASP A 424 -3.46 -10.07 -36.77
CA ASP A 424 -4.46 -9.94 -37.80
C ASP A 424 -5.49 -8.86 -37.45
N ILE A 425 -5.67 -7.88 -38.34
CA ILE A 425 -6.62 -6.78 -38.16
C ILE A 425 -7.55 -6.71 -39.36
N SER A 426 -8.85 -6.92 -39.13
CA SER A 426 -9.87 -6.96 -40.17
C SER A 426 -11.02 -5.98 -39.85
N ALA A 427 -11.40 -5.17 -40.87
CA ALA A 427 -12.64 -4.39 -40.84
C ALA A 427 -13.26 -4.37 -42.24
N THR A 428 -14.24 -5.23 -42.49
CA THR A 428 -14.80 -5.46 -43.82
C THR A 428 -15.58 -4.28 -44.38
N GLY A 429 -16.03 -3.34 -43.57
CA GLY A 429 -16.76 -2.13 -43.98
C GLY A 429 -16.00 -0.82 -43.80
N GLY A 430 -14.74 -0.82 -43.37
CA GLY A 430 -14.03 0.39 -42.98
C GLY A 430 -12.54 0.44 -43.33
N TYR A 431 -11.88 1.41 -42.75
CA TYR A 431 -10.43 1.63 -42.87
C TYR A 431 -9.66 0.84 -41.80
N VAL A 432 -8.51 0.28 -42.15
CA VAL A 432 -7.66 -0.50 -41.27
C VAL A 432 -6.23 0.01 -41.27
N GLY A 433 -5.69 0.34 -40.10
CA GLY A 433 -4.30 0.72 -39.91
C GLY A 433 -3.54 -0.22 -38.97
N GLY A 434 -2.30 -0.58 -39.30
CA GLY A 434 -1.49 -1.43 -38.44
C GLY A 434 -1.23 -0.81 -37.06
N ILE A 435 -1.05 0.51 -36.99
CA ILE A 435 -0.90 1.27 -35.72
C ILE A 435 -2.19 2.08 -35.47
N ALA A 436 -2.65 2.89 -36.42
CA ALA A 436 -3.86 3.71 -36.28
C ALA A 436 -4.74 3.65 -37.53
N SER A 437 -6.08 3.63 -37.37
CA SER A 437 -6.96 3.77 -38.52
C SER A 437 -6.86 5.19 -39.10
N SER A 438 -6.86 6.21 -38.24
CA SER A 438 -6.68 7.62 -38.63
C SER A 438 -5.65 8.30 -37.74
N ASN A 439 -4.72 9.04 -38.37
CA ASN A 439 -3.69 9.81 -37.66
C ASN A 439 -3.86 11.31 -37.96
N SER A 440 -4.21 12.08 -36.94
CA SER A 440 -4.22 13.54 -36.89
C SER A 440 -3.22 14.12 -35.88
N GLY A 441 -2.40 13.27 -35.23
CA GLY A 441 -1.34 13.58 -34.30
C GLY A 441 0.03 13.11 -34.80
N SER A 442 0.84 12.53 -33.95
CA SER A 442 2.19 12.05 -34.28
C SER A 442 2.34 10.55 -34.09
N ILE A 443 2.97 9.85 -35.04
CA ILE A 443 3.40 8.44 -34.90
C ILE A 443 4.89 8.39 -35.19
N ILE A 444 5.71 7.96 -34.20
CA ILE A 444 7.17 8.08 -34.26
C ILE A 444 7.85 6.76 -33.92
N GLY A 445 8.72 6.27 -34.82
CA GLY A 445 9.55 5.08 -34.56
C GLY A 445 8.75 3.82 -34.23
N CYS A 446 7.58 3.67 -34.88
CA CYS A 446 6.68 2.53 -34.68
C CYS A 446 6.78 1.52 -35.82
N TRP A 447 6.38 0.27 -35.56
CA TRP A 447 6.32 -0.73 -36.63
C TRP A 447 5.11 -1.66 -36.48
N PHE A 448 4.73 -2.24 -37.65
CA PHE A 448 3.66 -3.24 -37.76
C PHE A 448 4.14 -4.42 -38.58
N ASP A 449 3.78 -5.66 -38.18
CA ASP A 449 3.91 -6.85 -39.01
C ASP A 449 2.70 -7.77 -38.83
N GLY A 450 2.00 -8.06 -39.92
CA GLY A 450 0.78 -8.88 -39.86
C GLY A 450 -0.11 -8.75 -41.08
N ASN A 451 -1.36 -9.18 -40.94
CA ASN A 451 -2.33 -9.14 -42.06
C ASN A 451 -3.41 -8.08 -41.83
N LEU A 452 -3.59 -7.23 -42.79
CA LEU A 452 -4.65 -6.23 -42.80
C LEU A 452 -5.70 -6.58 -43.83
N THR A 453 -6.99 -6.64 -43.43
CA THR A 453 -8.15 -6.82 -44.32
C THR A 453 -9.10 -5.66 -44.13
N SER A 454 -9.41 -4.93 -45.24
CA SER A 454 -10.29 -3.75 -45.17
C SER A 454 -11.21 -3.68 -46.39
N GLY A 455 -12.38 -3.06 -46.21
CA GLY A 455 -13.32 -2.80 -47.29
C GLY A 455 -13.08 -1.47 -48.00
N LEU A 456 -12.50 -0.46 -47.32
CA LEU A 456 -12.30 0.88 -47.89
C LEU A 456 -10.83 1.23 -48.16
N GLY A 457 -9.89 0.63 -47.43
CA GLY A 457 -8.46 0.84 -47.60
C GLY A 457 -7.67 0.58 -46.35
N ASN A 458 -6.42 0.17 -46.52
CA ASN A 458 -5.52 -0.11 -45.40
C ASN A 458 -4.18 0.62 -45.55
N GLY A 459 -3.48 0.76 -44.41
CA GLY A 459 -2.12 1.24 -44.34
C GLY A 459 -1.33 0.53 -43.27
N GLY A 460 -0.10 0.10 -43.58
CA GLY A 460 0.74 -0.64 -42.64
C GLY A 460 0.98 0.10 -41.33
N ILE A 461 0.98 1.43 -41.33
CA ILE A 461 1.07 2.28 -40.15
C ILE A 461 -0.27 2.97 -39.90
N ALA A 462 -0.80 3.74 -40.90
CA ALA A 462 -2.08 4.40 -40.74
C ALA A 462 -2.91 4.26 -42.04
N ALA A 463 -4.22 3.96 -41.93
CA ALA A 463 -5.06 3.93 -43.10
C ALA A 463 -5.21 5.33 -43.70
N LEU A 464 -5.46 6.34 -42.87
CA LEU A 464 -5.53 7.75 -43.27
C LEU A 464 -4.55 8.58 -42.43
N ASN A 465 -3.71 9.39 -43.08
CA ASN A 465 -2.78 10.30 -42.39
C ASN A 465 -3.04 11.77 -42.75
N TYR A 466 -3.38 12.57 -41.74
CA TYR A 466 -3.60 14.01 -41.81
C TYR A 466 -2.49 14.84 -41.16
N SER A 467 -1.51 14.18 -40.46
CA SER A 467 -0.46 14.86 -39.72
C SER A 467 0.90 14.18 -39.91
N THR A 468 1.61 13.81 -38.86
CA THR A 468 3.01 13.41 -38.99
C THR A 468 3.20 11.93 -38.69
N ILE A 469 3.89 11.22 -39.58
CA ILE A 469 4.45 9.89 -39.37
C ILE A 469 5.94 9.96 -39.64
N THR A 470 6.78 9.56 -38.67
CA THR A 470 8.25 9.67 -38.73
C THR A 470 8.91 8.34 -38.43
N ALA A 471 9.83 7.92 -39.31
CA ALA A 471 10.69 6.76 -39.14
C ALA A 471 9.92 5.50 -38.77
N CYS A 472 8.82 5.19 -39.45
CA CYS A 472 8.00 4.01 -39.17
C CYS A 472 8.20 2.93 -40.24
N PHE A 473 8.00 1.67 -39.85
CA PHE A 473 8.22 0.54 -40.74
C PHE A 473 7.06 -0.45 -40.67
N TYR A 474 6.80 -1.16 -41.78
CA TYR A 474 5.77 -2.20 -41.77
C TYR A 474 6.17 -3.37 -42.65
N GLY A 475 5.78 -4.57 -42.22
CA GLY A 475 5.83 -5.82 -42.98
C GLY A 475 4.43 -6.27 -43.42
N GLY A 476 4.29 -7.55 -43.66
CA GLY A 476 3.00 -8.17 -43.96
C GLY A 476 2.38 -7.80 -45.31
N ASN A 477 1.04 -7.90 -45.37
CA ASN A 477 0.30 -7.81 -46.65
C ASN A 477 -0.12 -6.39 -47.06
N ALA A 478 0.12 -5.37 -46.23
CA ALA A 478 -0.29 -4.01 -46.57
C ALA A 478 0.38 -3.51 -47.87
N GLY A 479 -0.39 -2.93 -48.75
CA GLY A 479 0.10 -2.41 -50.04
C GLY A 479 0.86 -1.08 -49.91
N GLN A 480 0.58 -0.30 -48.87
CA GLN A 480 1.18 0.99 -48.58
C GLN A 480 1.32 1.23 -47.07
N GLY A 481 2.21 2.16 -46.68
CA GLY A 481 2.40 2.52 -45.26
C GLY A 481 1.27 3.40 -44.73
N ALA A 482 0.81 4.37 -45.50
CA ALA A 482 -0.34 5.23 -45.17
C ALA A 482 -0.92 5.89 -46.42
N THR A 483 -2.24 6.15 -46.42
CA THR A 483 -2.88 7.07 -47.39
C THR A 483 -2.74 8.50 -46.86
N ASN A 484 -1.93 9.31 -47.53
CA ASN A 484 -1.67 10.68 -47.10
C ASN A 484 -2.82 11.62 -47.52
N GLN A 485 -3.38 12.32 -46.52
CA GLN A 485 -4.48 13.29 -46.64
C GLN A 485 -4.02 14.73 -46.33
N GLY A 486 -2.71 15.01 -46.49
CA GLY A 486 -2.15 16.35 -46.28
C GLY A 486 -1.05 16.43 -45.21
N GLY A 487 -0.70 15.32 -44.60
CA GLY A 487 0.40 15.23 -43.61
C GLY A 487 1.76 14.87 -44.24
N THR A 488 2.71 14.53 -43.37
CA THR A 488 4.02 13.95 -43.74
C THR A 488 4.03 12.47 -43.47
N VAL A 489 4.61 11.68 -44.38
CA VAL A 489 4.67 10.21 -44.29
C VAL A 489 6.09 9.76 -44.55
N ASP A 490 6.79 9.36 -43.48
CA ASP A 490 8.08 8.69 -43.50
C ASP A 490 7.88 7.24 -43.03
N VAL A 491 7.51 6.38 -43.97
CA VAL A 491 7.16 4.99 -43.75
C VAL A 491 7.83 4.10 -44.80
N THR A 492 8.50 3.05 -44.33
CA THR A 492 9.23 2.13 -45.20
C THR A 492 8.68 0.70 -45.05
N LYS A 493 8.45 0.03 -46.20
CA LYS A 493 8.07 -1.40 -46.19
C LYS A 493 9.29 -2.28 -45.98
N VAL A 494 9.17 -3.24 -45.04
CA VAL A 494 10.11 -4.33 -44.86
C VAL A 494 9.70 -5.46 -45.79
N ASP A 495 10.52 -5.76 -46.79
CA ASP A 495 10.25 -6.78 -47.79
C ASP A 495 11.04 -8.08 -47.54
N GLY A 496 11.92 -8.09 -46.54
CA GLY A 496 12.78 -9.23 -46.16
C GLY A 496 13.96 -9.46 -47.07
N VAL A 497 14.04 -8.75 -48.20
CA VAL A 497 15.06 -8.89 -49.25
C VAL A 497 16.01 -7.69 -49.26
N ILE A 498 15.48 -6.52 -49.60
CA ILE A 498 16.22 -5.25 -49.67
C ILE A 498 16.16 -4.52 -48.35
N VAL A 499 14.98 -4.39 -47.76
CA VAL A 499 14.74 -3.80 -46.47
C VAL A 499 14.43 -4.90 -45.48
N LYS A 500 15.34 -5.11 -44.54
CA LYS A 500 15.22 -6.11 -43.48
C LYS A 500 14.84 -5.42 -42.17
N TRP A 501 14.39 -6.20 -41.17
CA TRP A 501 14.06 -5.64 -39.85
C TRP A 501 15.26 -4.99 -39.15
N GLN A 502 16.52 -5.43 -39.43
CA GLN A 502 17.70 -4.71 -38.95
C GLN A 502 17.74 -3.27 -39.52
N THR A 503 17.41 -3.10 -40.80
CA THR A 503 17.32 -1.75 -41.44
C THR A 503 16.24 -0.92 -40.74
N ALA A 504 15.13 -1.54 -40.34
CA ALA A 504 14.07 -0.87 -39.59
C ALA A 504 14.56 -0.41 -38.21
N VAL A 505 15.27 -1.28 -37.47
CA VAL A 505 15.91 -0.93 -36.18
C VAL A 505 16.82 0.28 -36.31
N ASP A 506 17.72 0.24 -37.32
CA ASP A 506 18.69 1.32 -37.58
C ASP A 506 17.99 2.65 -37.99
N GLY A 507 16.84 2.56 -38.66
CA GLY A 507 16.06 3.71 -39.12
C GLY A 507 15.17 4.32 -38.02
N MET A 508 14.60 3.51 -37.12
CA MET A 508 13.72 3.99 -36.04
C MET A 508 14.48 4.66 -34.90
N ASN A 509 15.62 4.10 -34.50
CA ASN A 509 16.36 4.54 -33.30
C ASN A 509 16.79 6.03 -33.31
N PRO A 510 17.23 6.63 -34.43
CA PRO A 510 17.54 8.06 -34.47
C PRO A 510 16.34 8.95 -34.14
N ALA A 511 15.13 8.53 -34.50
CA ALA A 511 13.91 9.27 -34.18
C ALA A 511 13.47 9.15 -32.72
N LEU A 512 14.04 8.21 -31.96
CA LEU A 512 13.79 7.97 -30.54
C LEU A 512 14.84 8.63 -29.63
N THR A 513 15.48 9.69 -30.08
CA THR A 513 16.41 10.48 -29.26
C THR A 513 15.64 11.07 -28.08
N GLY A 514 16.12 10.80 -26.83
CA GLY A 514 15.43 11.25 -25.61
C GLY A 514 14.39 10.26 -25.05
N ASN A 515 14.05 9.18 -25.77
CA ASN A 515 13.32 8.06 -25.21
C ASN A 515 14.28 7.14 -24.42
N ASP A 516 13.84 6.61 -23.29
CA ASP A 516 14.62 5.66 -22.48
C ASP A 516 14.78 4.28 -23.13
N TYR A 517 14.01 3.99 -24.17
CA TYR A 517 13.99 2.73 -24.90
C TYR A 517 14.48 2.92 -26.34
N GLN A 518 15.02 1.84 -26.88
CA GLN A 518 15.44 1.72 -28.28
C GLN A 518 15.04 0.35 -28.82
N TRP A 519 14.92 0.26 -30.14
CA TRP A 519 14.72 -1.01 -30.81
C TRP A 519 16.03 -1.79 -30.95
N ALA A 520 15.95 -3.10 -30.76
CA ALA A 520 17.01 -4.06 -31.08
C ALA A 520 16.39 -5.27 -31.79
N LEU A 521 17.17 -6.01 -32.57
CA LEU A 521 16.65 -7.20 -33.23
C LEU A 521 16.49 -8.34 -32.20
N GLY A 522 15.27 -8.89 -32.09
CA GLY A 522 14.97 -10.04 -31.25
C GLY A 522 15.44 -11.35 -31.84
N THR A 523 15.33 -12.44 -31.08
CA THR A 523 15.72 -13.79 -31.50
C THR A 523 14.82 -14.39 -32.58
N ASP A 524 13.58 -13.86 -32.68
CA ASP A 524 12.61 -14.19 -33.72
C ASP A 524 12.83 -13.41 -35.02
N GLY A 525 13.79 -12.47 -35.03
CA GLY A 525 14.11 -11.63 -36.17
C GLY A 525 13.24 -10.37 -36.28
N LEU A 526 12.33 -10.11 -35.35
CA LEU A 526 11.53 -8.89 -35.27
C LEU A 526 12.18 -7.90 -34.27
N PRO A 527 11.92 -6.57 -34.42
CA PRO A 527 12.40 -5.60 -33.45
C PRO A 527 11.71 -5.74 -32.10
N VAL A 528 12.48 -5.66 -31.02
CA VAL A 528 12.02 -5.65 -29.63
C VAL A 528 12.56 -4.42 -28.92
N LEU A 529 11.80 -3.88 -27.95
CA LEU A 529 12.25 -2.74 -27.15
C LEU A 529 13.23 -3.19 -26.06
N GLN A 530 14.29 -2.40 -25.91
CA GLN A 530 15.29 -2.56 -24.85
C GLN A 530 15.53 -1.21 -24.19
N LYS A 531 15.65 -1.21 -22.87
CA LYS A 531 16.04 0.00 -22.13
C LYS A 531 17.46 0.40 -22.51
N LYS A 532 17.67 1.67 -22.79
CA LYS A 532 19.01 2.21 -23.02
C LYS A 532 19.88 2.09 -21.76
N GLN A 533 21.14 1.72 -21.94
CA GLN A 533 22.11 1.63 -20.85
C GLN A 533 22.65 2.99 -20.45
#